data_2a8f498b9d58bdb3b77d7ed967f9c663
#
_entry.id   2a8f498b9d58bdb3b77d7ed967f9c663
#
_cell.length_a   1.000
_cell.length_b   1.000
_cell.length_c   1.000
_cell.angle_alpha   90.00
_cell.angle_beta   90.00
_cell.angle_gamma   90.00
#
_symmetry.space_group_name_H-M   'P 1'
#
loop_
_entity.id
_entity.type
_entity.pdbx_description
1 polymer ?
#
loop_
_entity_poly.entity_id
_entity_poly.type
_entity_poly.pdbx_seq_one_letter_code
_entity_poly.pdbx_strand_id
1 'polypeptide(L)'
;ECSAIATNRLGSSFDIQGGGSDLKFPHHEFSAAHAEAALGVKRMAQSYVHTGMIGLDGTKMSKSLGNLVFVHKLVEAGVDPSAIRLGVFAGHYRADRDWSDDVLRTAQERLQRWREALSHPGTVEEVKEVIQHLRLALADDLDTPRAIAVLDEWAKKAPESGEATEEASDLLRTAVNSLLGVRL
;
A
#
# COMPACT_ATOMS: atom_id res chain seq x y z
N GLU A 1 2.16 -21.14 -19.55
CA GLU A 1 1.06 -20.25 -19.90
C GLU A 1 1.35 -18.82 -19.47
N CYS A 2 1.56 -18.53 -18.18
CA CYS A 2 1.77 -17.16 -17.65
C CYS A 2 2.96 -16.45 -18.29
N SER A 3 4.08 -17.15 -18.49
CA SER A 3 5.25 -16.61 -19.18
C SER A 3 4.91 -16.19 -20.62
N ALA A 4 4.19 -17.03 -21.37
CA ALA A 4 3.79 -16.72 -22.74
C ALA A 4 2.82 -15.53 -22.82
N ILE A 5 1.88 -15.43 -21.87
CA ILE A 5 0.97 -14.28 -21.78
C ILE A 5 1.75 -12.99 -21.51
N ALA A 6 2.67 -13.01 -20.54
CA ALA A 6 3.49 -11.86 -20.19
C ALA A 6 4.32 -11.40 -21.39
N THR A 7 5.06 -12.29 -22.03
CA THR A 7 5.92 -11.94 -23.17
C THR A 7 5.13 -11.50 -24.40
N ASN A 8 3.95 -12.06 -24.66
CA ASN A 8 3.10 -11.63 -25.75
C ASN A 8 2.49 -10.23 -25.54
N ARG A 9 2.27 -9.82 -24.28
CA ARG A 9 1.63 -8.53 -23.97
C ARG A 9 2.62 -7.43 -23.69
N LEU A 10 3.74 -7.76 -23.06
CA LEU A 10 4.74 -6.79 -22.57
C LEU A 10 6.04 -6.80 -23.39
N GLY A 11 6.18 -7.75 -24.29
CA GLY A 11 7.41 -7.94 -25.08
C GLY A 11 8.37 -8.98 -24.45
N SER A 12 9.49 -9.20 -25.13
CA SER A 12 10.46 -10.24 -24.74
C SER A 12 11.23 -9.92 -23.44
N SER A 13 11.25 -8.64 -23.03
CA SER A 13 11.81 -8.19 -21.76
C SER A 13 11.01 -6.98 -21.30
N PHE A 14 10.71 -6.90 -19.99
CA PHE A 14 9.92 -5.83 -19.38
C PHE A 14 10.50 -5.42 -18.04
N ASP A 15 9.99 -4.32 -17.45
CA ASP A 15 10.64 -3.68 -16.30
C ASP A 15 10.46 -4.47 -15.00
N ILE A 16 9.23 -4.88 -14.67
CA ILE A 16 8.90 -5.45 -13.37
C ILE A 16 8.04 -6.71 -13.50
N GLN A 17 8.47 -7.79 -12.86
CA GLN A 17 7.66 -8.97 -12.55
C GLN A 17 7.29 -8.94 -11.07
N GLY A 18 6.00 -8.77 -10.76
CA GLY A 18 5.48 -8.70 -9.40
C GLY A 18 4.65 -9.90 -9.00
N GLY A 19 4.60 -10.20 -7.69
CA GLY A 19 3.74 -11.25 -7.14
C GLY A 19 3.90 -11.45 -5.64
N GLY A 20 3.18 -12.42 -5.08
CA GLY A 20 3.37 -12.85 -3.69
C GLY A 20 4.71 -13.57 -3.50
N SER A 21 5.18 -13.62 -2.27
CA SER A 21 6.43 -14.32 -1.91
C SER A 21 6.40 -15.82 -2.23
N ASP A 22 5.21 -16.42 -2.26
CA ASP A 22 4.98 -17.81 -2.63
C ASP A 22 5.19 -18.08 -4.13
N LEU A 23 5.21 -17.04 -4.98
CA LEU A 23 5.48 -17.16 -6.40
C LEU A 23 6.97 -17.10 -6.76
N LYS A 24 7.87 -16.76 -5.82
CA LYS A 24 9.32 -16.72 -6.09
C LYS A 24 9.79 -18.01 -6.74
N PHE A 25 9.44 -19.11 -6.12
CA PHE A 25 9.76 -20.46 -6.59
C PHE A 25 8.57 -21.39 -6.35
N PRO A 26 8.21 -22.23 -7.37
CA PRO A 26 8.89 -22.35 -8.66
C PRO A 26 8.42 -21.40 -9.76
N HIS A 27 7.30 -20.68 -9.55
CA HIS A 27 6.53 -20.04 -10.63
C HIS A 27 7.31 -18.96 -11.39
N HIS A 28 7.87 -17.97 -10.69
CA HIS A 28 8.59 -16.86 -11.34
C HIS A 28 9.94 -17.32 -11.89
N GLU A 29 10.63 -18.20 -11.18
CA GLU A 29 11.89 -18.78 -11.64
C GLU A 29 11.70 -19.56 -12.95
N PHE A 30 10.69 -20.44 -13.00
CA PHE A 30 10.41 -21.20 -14.21
C PHE A 30 9.85 -20.33 -15.34
N SER A 31 9.07 -19.30 -15.02
CA SER A 31 8.59 -18.35 -16.03
C SER A 31 9.74 -17.62 -16.70
N ALA A 32 10.72 -17.17 -15.91
CA ALA A 32 11.93 -16.54 -16.41
C ALA A 32 12.73 -17.51 -17.29
N ALA A 33 13.04 -18.70 -16.77
CA ALA A 33 13.80 -19.71 -17.50
C ALA A 33 13.16 -20.09 -18.85
N HIS A 34 11.85 -20.27 -18.88
CA HIS A 34 11.12 -20.58 -20.10
C HIS A 34 11.16 -19.44 -21.13
N ALA A 35 10.93 -18.19 -20.69
CA ALA A 35 10.96 -17.03 -21.59
C ALA A 35 12.37 -16.76 -22.13
N GLU A 36 13.36 -16.79 -21.26
CA GLU A 36 14.75 -16.55 -21.61
C GLU A 36 15.29 -17.58 -22.60
N ALA A 37 15.00 -18.86 -22.35
CA ALA A 37 15.39 -19.94 -23.28
C ALA A 37 14.64 -19.88 -24.61
N ALA A 38 13.32 -19.64 -24.60
CA ALA A 38 12.50 -19.61 -25.80
C ALA A 38 12.76 -18.40 -26.71
N LEU A 39 13.07 -17.25 -26.12
CA LEU A 39 13.22 -15.98 -26.85
C LEU A 39 14.67 -15.54 -27.01
N GLY A 40 15.62 -16.27 -26.43
CA GLY A 40 17.04 -15.93 -26.49
C GLY A 40 17.40 -14.62 -25.80
N VAL A 41 16.58 -14.15 -24.84
CA VAL A 41 16.82 -12.93 -24.10
C VAL A 41 17.62 -13.21 -22.84
N LYS A 42 18.41 -12.22 -22.39
CA LYS A 42 19.22 -12.39 -21.17
C LYS A 42 18.39 -12.37 -19.88
N ARG A 43 17.31 -11.57 -19.86
CA ARG A 43 16.40 -11.44 -18.73
C ARG A 43 14.97 -11.20 -19.22
N MET A 44 14.02 -11.95 -18.67
CA MET A 44 12.59 -11.74 -18.92
C MET A 44 12.12 -10.44 -18.25
N ALA A 45 12.49 -10.20 -17.00
CA ALA A 45 12.19 -8.96 -16.28
C ALA A 45 13.45 -8.34 -15.69
N GLN A 46 13.53 -6.99 -15.70
CA GLN A 46 14.67 -6.28 -15.12
C GLN A 46 14.69 -6.40 -13.60
N SER A 47 13.52 -6.37 -12.98
CA SER A 47 13.34 -6.47 -11.53
C SER A 47 12.23 -7.44 -11.15
N TYR A 48 12.44 -8.17 -10.06
CA TYR A 48 11.44 -9.07 -9.47
C TYR A 48 11.05 -8.53 -8.10
N VAL A 49 9.77 -8.20 -7.91
CA VAL A 49 9.25 -7.63 -6.68
C VAL A 49 8.24 -8.60 -6.06
N HIS A 50 8.43 -8.97 -4.80
CA HIS A 50 7.55 -9.90 -4.11
C HIS A 50 7.03 -9.30 -2.81
N THR A 51 5.70 -9.42 -2.62
CA THR A 51 5.03 -9.00 -1.40
C THR A 51 4.96 -10.14 -0.40
N GLY A 52 4.99 -9.81 0.88
CA GLY A 52 4.59 -10.74 1.94
C GLY A 52 3.14 -11.18 1.78
N MET A 53 2.79 -12.28 2.40
CA MET A 53 1.44 -12.83 2.39
C MET A 53 0.56 -12.13 3.43
N ILE A 54 -0.73 -12.00 3.13
CA ILE A 54 -1.73 -11.57 4.10
C ILE A 54 -2.58 -12.79 4.47
N GLY A 55 -2.50 -13.21 5.72
CA GLY A 55 -3.29 -14.27 6.29
C GLY A 55 -4.57 -13.75 6.95
N LEU A 56 -5.36 -14.68 7.45
CA LEU A 56 -6.50 -14.44 8.33
C LEU A 56 -6.37 -15.38 9.52
N ASP A 57 -6.31 -14.83 10.74
CA ASP A 57 -6.18 -15.60 11.98
C ASP A 57 -5.02 -16.62 11.96
N GLY A 58 -3.84 -16.18 11.51
CA GLY A 58 -2.63 -17.00 11.42
C GLY A 58 -2.65 -18.02 10.27
N THR A 59 -3.66 -17.99 9.40
CA THR A 59 -3.83 -18.97 8.32
C THR A 59 -3.81 -18.27 6.97
N LYS A 60 -3.08 -18.84 6.00
CA LYS A 60 -3.09 -18.34 4.62
C LYS A 60 -4.52 -18.30 4.08
N MET A 61 -4.93 -17.16 3.53
CA MET A 61 -6.21 -17.04 2.83
C MET A 61 -6.20 -17.87 1.55
N SER A 62 -7.21 -18.73 1.38
CA SER A 62 -7.37 -19.53 0.15
C SER A 62 -8.84 -19.79 -0.17
N LYS A 63 -9.12 -19.99 -1.46
CA LYS A 63 -10.48 -20.35 -1.93
C LYS A 63 -10.94 -21.70 -1.34
N SER A 64 -10.03 -22.66 -1.19
CA SER A 64 -10.33 -23.98 -0.66
C SER A 64 -10.72 -23.98 0.80
N LEU A 65 -10.18 -23.05 1.59
CA LEU A 65 -10.52 -22.87 3.01
C LEU A 65 -11.75 -21.97 3.21
N GLY A 66 -12.20 -21.26 2.19
CA GLY A 66 -13.34 -20.35 2.29
C GLY A 66 -13.10 -19.14 3.19
N ASN A 67 -11.86 -18.86 3.56
CA ASN A 67 -11.44 -17.82 4.50
C ASN A 67 -10.95 -16.52 3.81
N LEU A 68 -11.45 -16.23 2.61
CA LEU A 68 -11.08 -15.02 1.89
C LEU A 68 -11.83 -13.80 2.43
N VAL A 69 -11.10 -12.73 2.67
CA VAL A 69 -11.67 -11.40 2.91
C VAL A 69 -11.84 -10.69 1.56
N PHE A 70 -13.07 -10.38 1.20
CA PHE A 70 -13.38 -9.74 -0.07
C PHE A 70 -13.58 -8.24 0.11
N VAL A 71 -12.79 -7.43 -0.58
CA VAL A 71 -12.87 -5.96 -0.52
C VAL A 71 -14.27 -5.45 -0.86
N HIS A 72 -14.93 -6.02 -1.89
CA HIS A 72 -16.30 -5.61 -2.27
C HIS A 72 -17.31 -5.81 -1.13
N LYS A 73 -17.19 -6.90 -0.35
CA LYS A 73 -18.08 -7.15 0.80
C LYS A 73 -17.86 -6.14 1.94
N LEU A 74 -16.60 -5.71 2.17
CA LEU A 74 -16.32 -4.65 3.14
C LEU A 74 -16.96 -3.33 2.68
N VAL A 75 -16.83 -3.00 1.39
CA VAL A 75 -17.44 -1.80 0.82
C VAL A 75 -18.98 -1.86 0.86
N GLU A 76 -19.58 -3.00 0.52
CA GLU A 76 -21.04 -3.24 0.63
C GLU A 76 -21.54 -3.12 2.08
N ALA A 77 -20.70 -3.49 3.06
CA ALA A 77 -20.96 -3.29 4.49
C ALA A 77 -20.75 -1.85 4.97
N GLY A 78 -20.42 -0.92 4.08
CA GLY A 78 -20.26 0.50 4.39
C GLY A 78 -18.85 0.89 4.89
N VAL A 79 -17.86 0.00 4.77
CA VAL A 79 -16.48 0.33 5.14
C VAL A 79 -15.88 1.29 4.11
N ASP A 80 -15.29 2.39 4.60
CA ASP A 80 -14.59 3.35 3.75
C ASP A 80 -13.38 2.69 3.05
N PRO A 81 -13.28 2.75 1.71
CA PRO A 81 -12.14 2.20 0.97
C PRO A 81 -10.78 2.74 1.42
N SER A 82 -10.72 3.98 1.90
CA SER A 82 -9.49 4.56 2.46
C SER A 82 -9.06 3.85 3.75
N ALA A 83 -10.01 3.42 4.58
CA ALA A 83 -9.71 2.64 5.78
C ALA A 83 -9.19 1.24 5.43
N ILE A 84 -9.78 0.58 4.43
CA ILE A 84 -9.29 -0.72 3.94
C ILE A 84 -7.84 -0.58 3.47
N ARG A 85 -7.53 0.46 2.72
CA ARG A 85 -6.18 0.75 2.24
C ARG A 85 -5.20 0.99 3.38
N LEU A 86 -5.59 1.76 4.41
CA LEU A 86 -4.78 1.99 5.61
C LEU A 86 -4.53 0.69 6.39
N GLY A 87 -5.49 -0.20 6.47
CA GLY A 87 -5.30 -1.53 7.06
C GLY A 87 -4.26 -2.35 6.29
N VAL A 88 -4.28 -2.30 4.97
CA VAL A 88 -3.24 -2.95 4.14
C VAL A 88 -1.87 -2.30 4.35
N PHE A 89 -1.78 -0.98 4.49
CA PHE A 89 -0.53 -0.25 4.69
C PHE A 89 0.01 -0.31 6.12
N ALA A 90 -0.74 -0.84 7.08
CA ALA A 90 -0.29 -0.98 8.47
C ALA A 90 0.97 -1.84 8.64
N GLY A 91 1.22 -2.76 7.70
CA GLY A 91 2.46 -3.53 7.63
C GLY A 91 3.27 -3.21 6.36
N HIS A 92 4.58 -3.43 6.44
CA HIS A 92 5.46 -3.28 5.28
C HIS A 92 5.10 -4.33 4.22
N TYR A 93 5.10 -3.95 2.93
CA TYR A 93 4.66 -4.84 1.86
C TYR A 93 5.43 -6.16 1.74
N ARG A 94 6.69 -6.20 2.16
CA ARG A 94 7.51 -7.42 2.17
C ARG A 94 7.27 -8.34 3.36
N ALA A 95 6.60 -7.87 4.41
CA ALA A 95 6.35 -8.65 5.62
C ALA A 95 5.06 -9.46 5.51
N ASP A 96 5.12 -10.71 5.92
CA ASP A 96 3.92 -11.50 6.14
C ASP A 96 3.15 -10.91 7.33
N ARG A 97 1.82 -10.85 7.22
CA ARG A 97 0.95 -10.31 8.26
C ARG A 97 -0.46 -10.87 8.16
N ASP A 98 -1.22 -10.70 9.23
CA ASP A 98 -2.62 -11.07 9.24
C ASP A 98 -3.54 -9.86 9.06
N TRP A 99 -4.64 -10.10 8.39
CA TRP A 99 -5.81 -9.26 8.43
C TRP A 99 -6.69 -9.66 9.60
N SER A 100 -7.27 -8.70 10.30
CA SER A 100 -8.23 -8.93 11.37
C SER A 100 -9.21 -7.75 11.48
N ASP A 101 -10.30 -7.96 12.20
CA ASP A 101 -11.25 -6.89 12.51
C ASP A 101 -10.59 -5.76 13.31
N ASP A 102 -9.60 -6.06 14.15
CA ASP A 102 -8.83 -5.07 14.90
C ASP A 102 -7.95 -4.21 13.98
N VAL A 103 -7.34 -4.80 12.94
CA VAL A 103 -6.59 -4.05 11.93
C VAL A 103 -7.52 -3.07 11.21
N LEU A 104 -8.70 -3.53 10.82
CA LEU A 104 -9.68 -2.68 10.14
C LEU A 104 -10.21 -1.58 11.06
N ARG A 105 -10.59 -1.90 12.29
CA ARG A 105 -11.06 -0.92 13.29
C ARG A 105 -10.01 0.15 13.55
N THR A 106 -8.75 -0.24 13.78
CA THR A 106 -7.64 0.70 13.97
C THR A 106 -7.45 1.63 12.76
N ALA A 107 -7.61 1.09 11.54
CA ALA A 107 -7.50 1.88 10.32
C ALA A 107 -8.67 2.88 10.17
N GLN A 108 -9.89 2.50 10.53
CA GLN A 108 -11.06 3.40 10.55
C GLN A 108 -10.89 4.54 11.55
N GLU A 109 -10.47 4.22 12.79
CA GLU A 109 -10.19 5.22 13.83
C GLU A 109 -9.08 6.19 13.41
N ARG A 110 -8.02 5.67 12.76
CA ARG A 110 -6.92 6.48 12.22
C ARG A 110 -7.42 7.44 11.14
N LEU A 111 -8.18 6.95 10.18
CA LEU A 111 -8.74 7.76 9.10
C LEU A 111 -9.62 8.89 9.65
N GLN A 112 -10.44 8.58 10.64
CA GLN A 112 -11.28 9.57 11.30
C GLN A 112 -10.43 10.65 11.97
N ARG A 113 -9.42 10.28 12.77
CA ARG A 113 -8.50 11.26 13.40
C ARG A 113 -7.80 12.15 12.38
N TRP A 114 -7.35 11.60 11.27
CA TRP A 114 -6.71 12.40 10.22
C TRP A 114 -7.67 13.39 9.57
N ARG A 115 -8.92 13.01 9.36
CA ARG A 115 -9.98 13.90 8.83
C ARG A 115 -10.34 15.00 9.82
N GLU A 116 -10.42 14.69 11.09
CA GLU A 116 -10.65 15.67 12.15
C GLU A 116 -9.49 16.68 12.25
N ALA A 117 -8.26 16.18 12.17
CA ALA A 117 -7.05 17.03 12.22
C ALA A 117 -6.93 18.00 11.03
N LEU A 118 -7.55 17.70 9.89
CA LEU A 118 -7.58 18.60 8.74
C LEU A 118 -8.28 19.93 8.99
N SER A 119 -9.10 20.07 10.04
CA SER A 119 -9.68 21.35 10.44
C SER A 119 -8.63 22.32 11.00
N HIS A 120 -7.49 21.82 11.46
CA HIS A 120 -6.38 22.60 12.02
C HIS A 120 -5.04 22.01 11.54
N PRO A 121 -4.73 22.09 10.24
CA PRO A 121 -3.61 21.35 9.65
C PRO A 121 -2.22 21.90 10.02
N GLY A 122 -2.16 23.05 10.63
CA GLY A 122 -0.96 23.86 10.82
C GLY A 122 -0.71 24.83 9.67
N THR A 123 0.47 25.42 9.65
CA THR A 123 0.92 26.30 8.58
C THR A 123 1.24 25.53 7.29
N VAL A 124 1.29 26.25 6.16
CA VAL A 124 1.70 25.66 4.87
C VAL A 124 3.12 25.09 4.95
N GLU A 125 4.01 25.72 5.68
CA GLU A 125 5.39 25.27 5.89
C GLU A 125 5.45 23.95 6.67
N GLU A 126 4.72 23.82 7.76
CA GLU A 126 4.63 22.59 8.54
C GLU A 126 4.05 21.43 7.70
N VAL A 127 3.01 21.71 6.91
CA VAL A 127 2.43 20.72 5.99
C VAL A 127 3.46 20.29 4.91
N LYS A 128 4.26 21.20 4.38
CA LYS A 128 5.35 20.85 3.46
C LYS A 128 6.39 19.93 4.10
N GLU A 129 6.72 20.15 5.37
CA GLU A 129 7.63 19.25 6.11
C GLU A 129 7.02 17.86 6.29
N VAL A 130 5.74 17.77 6.65
CA VAL A 130 5.02 16.48 6.71
C VAL A 130 5.07 15.76 5.37
N ILE A 131 4.79 16.44 4.27
CA ILE A 131 4.84 15.89 2.92
C ILE A 131 6.25 15.40 2.56
N GLN A 132 7.27 16.15 2.95
CA GLN A 132 8.66 15.72 2.73
C GLN A 132 8.97 14.43 3.48
N HIS A 133 8.57 14.31 4.75
CA HIS A 133 8.76 13.10 5.53
C HIS A 133 7.98 11.90 4.95
N LEU A 134 6.76 12.12 4.44
CA LEU A 134 6.01 11.08 3.71
C LEU A 134 6.77 10.59 2.49
N ARG A 135 7.30 11.50 1.68
CA ARG A 135 8.08 11.14 0.50
C ARG A 135 9.36 10.37 0.85
N LEU A 136 10.05 10.77 1.92
CA LEU A 136 11.25 10.06 2.39
C LEU A 136 10.92 8.65 2.88
N ALA A 137 9.82 8.46 3.59
CA ALA A 137 9.37 7.13 4.02
C ALA A 137 9.03 6.23 2.81
N LEU A 138 8.32 6.77 1.82
CA LEU A 138 7.96 6.00 0.63
C LEU A 138 9.13 5.76 -0.33
N ALA A 139 10.13 6.63 -0.33
CA ALA A 139 11.37 6.43 -1.08
C ALA A 139 12.29 5.36 -0.46
N ASP A 140 12.10 5.07 0.83
CA ASP A 140 12.80 4.04 1.57
C ASP A 140 12.03 2.71 1.48
N ASP A 141 12.11 2.07 0.32
CA ASP A 141 11.50 0.76 0.05
C ASP A 141 9.97 0.70 0.32
N LEU A 142 9.25 1.78 0.03
CA LEU A 142 7.80 1.91 0.25
C LEU A 142 7.41 1.65 1.73
N ASP A 143 8.16 2.20 2.68
CA ASP A 143 7.89 2.07 4.12
C ASP A 143 6.58 2.77 4.51
N THR A 144 5.46 2.11 4.18
CA THR A 144 4.11 2.62 4.51
C THR A 144 3.84 2.67 6.00
N PRO A 145 4.33 1.77 6.88
CA PRO A 145 4.21 1.93 8.32
C PRO A 145 4.81 3.25 8.82
N ARG A 146 6.00 3.61 8.33
CA ARG A 146 6.64 4.88 8.67
C ARG A 146 5.87 6.09 8.11
N ALA A 147 5.38 5.98 6.86
CA ALA A 147 4.54 7.02 6.27
C ALA A 147 3.26 7.26 7.10
N ILE A 148 2.60 6.20 7.56
CA ILE A 148 1.45 6.28 8.47
C ILE A 148 1.83 6.95 9.80
N ALA A 149 2.98 6.59 10.38
CA ALA A 149 3.43 7.19 11.64
C ALA A 149 3.67 8.70 11.51
N VAL A 150 4.18 9.17 10.38
CA VAL A 150 4.33 10.62 10.10
C VAL A 150 2.98 11.33 10.17
N LEU A 151 1.94 10.77 9.56
CA LEU A 151 0.60 11.36 9.60
C LEU A 151 -0.08 11.23 10.96
N ASP A 152 0.16 10.15 11.69
CA ASP A 152 -0.34 10.00 13.06
C ASP A 152 0.27 11.05 13.99
N GLU A 153 1.56 11.34 13.86
CA GLU A 153 2.23 12.40 14.64
C GLU A 153 1.77 13.81 14.25
N TRP A 154 1.57 14.07 12.95
CA TRP A 154 0.94 15.30 12.51
C TRP A 154 -0.46 15.47 13.13
N ALA A 155 -1.33 14.45 13.02
CA ALA A 155 -2.70 14.52 13.51
C ALA A 155 -2.81 14.72 15.02
N LYS A 156 -1.83 14.28 15.80
CA LYS A 156 -1.75 14.55 17.25
C LYS A 156 -1.45 16.03 17.56
N LYS A 157 -0.59 16.65 16.74
CA LYS A 157 -0.14 18.04 16.94
C LYS A 157 -1.11 19.06 16.36
N ALA A 158 -1.87 18.66 15.34
CA ALA A 158 -2.79 19.54 14.61
C ALA A 158 -3.75 20.34 15.51
N PRO A 159 -4.38 19.78 16.57
CA PRO A 159 -5.25 20.53 17.47
C PRO A 159 -4.54 21.63 18.27
N GLU A 160 -3.22 21.53 18.44
CA GLU A 160 -2.41 22.49 19.23
C GLU A 160 -1.95 23.69 18.39
N SER A 161 -1.92 23.56 17.07
CA SER A 161 -1.35 24.58 16.18
C SER A 161 -2.16 25.88 16.11
N GLY A 162 -3.47 25.81 16.36
CA GLY A 162 -4.36 26.99 16.35
C GLY A 162 -4.50 27.67 14.98
N GLU A 163 -3.68 27.32 14.01
CA GLU A 163 -3.69 27.85 12.65
C GLU A 163 -4.43 26.91 11.69
N ALA A 164 -5.39 27.46 10.98
CA ALA A 164 -6.15 26.74 9.97
C ALA A 164 -6.20 27.58 8.72
N THR A 165 -5.54 27.11 7.66
CA THR A 165 -5.67 27.71 6.32
C THR A 165 -6.21 26.67 5.36
N GLU A 166 -7.12 27.08 4.48
CA GLU A 166 -7.68 26.21 3.44
C GLU A 166 -6.56 25.69 2.53
N GLU A 167 -5.57 26.54 2.24
CA GLU A 167 -4.40 26.17 1.43
C GLU A 167 -3.62 24.99 2.04
N ALA A 168 -3.36 25.02 3.35
CA ALA A 168 -2.64 23.95 4.04
C ALA A 168 -3.46 22.64 4.06
N SER A 169 -4.77 22.74 4.32
CA SER A 169 -5.68 21.58 4.26
C SER A 169 -5.70 20.92 2.90
N ASP A 170 -5.84 21.71 1.83
CA ASP A 170 -5.90 21.21 0.45
C ASP A 170 -4.57 20.63 -0.02
N LEU A 171 -3.47 21.26 0.36
CA LEU A 171 -2.12 20.77 0.08
C LEU A 171 -1.92 19.37 0.70
N LEU A 172 -2.25 19.21 1.98
CA LEU A 172 -2.09 17.92 2.65
C LEU A 172 -3.05 16.86 2.11
N ARG A 173 -4.33 17.21 1.89
CA ARG A 173 -5.32 16.31 1.28
C ARG A 173 -4.86 15.79 -0.08
N THR A 174 -4.37 16.71 -0.92
CA THR A 174 -3.86 16.36 -2.26
C THR A 174 -2.65 15.44 -2.17
N ALA A 175 -1.70 15.75 -1.28
CA ALA A 175 -0.49 14.95 -1.10
C ALA A 175 -0.81 13.54 -0.57
N VAL A 176 -1.65 13.41 0.45
CA VAL A 176 -2.03 12.11 1.01
C VAL A 176 -2.78 11.26 -0.02
N ASN A 177 -3.70 11.88 -0.78
CA ASN A 177 -4.38 11.17 -1.86
C ASN A 177 -3.41 10.74 -2.97
N SER A 178 -2.48 11.58 -3.37
CA SER A 178 -1.54 11.29 -4.46
C SER A 178 -0.49 10.25 -4.06
N LEU A 179 0.01 10.29 -2.82
CA LEU A 179 1.09 9.42 -2.34
C LEU A 179 0.57 8.09 -1.79
N LEU A 180 -0.56 8.08 -1.11
CA LEU A 180 -1.11 6.90 -0.44
C LEU A 180 -2.43 6.42 -1.05
N GLY A 181 -3.10 7.19 -1.89
CA GLY A 181 -4.43 6.90 -2.40
C GLY A 181 -5.51 6.90 -1.30
N VAL A 182 -5.26 7.63 -0.21
CA VAL A 182 -6.17 7.78 0.94
C VAL A 182 -6.89 9.13 0.81
N ARG A 183 -8.20 9.12 0.88
CA ARG A 183 -9.04 10.32 0.79
C ARG A 183 -9.36 10.84 2.20
N LEU A 184 -8.81 11.99 2.51
CA LEU A 184 -9.12 12.72 3.73
C LEU A 184 -10.33 13.64 3.56
#